data_5e94957dae4f2b17098bae7d6069c977
#
_entry.id   5e94957dae4f2b17098bae7d6069c977
#
_cell.length_a   1.000
_cell.length_b   1.000
_cell.length_c   1.000
_cell.angle_alpha   90.00
_cell.angle_beta   90.00
_cell.angle_gamma   90.00
#
_symmetry.space_group_name_H-M   'P 1'
#
loop_
_entity.id
_entity.type
_entity.pdbx_description
1 polymer ?
#
loop_
_entity_poly.entity_id
_entity_poly.type
_entity_poly.pdbx_seq_one_letter_code
_entity_poly.pdbx_strand_id
1 'polypeptide(L)'
;IYRQGSFHATPTFTPIQPMEIINAIAPVFLLILLGKGLEHLRFFPEQFLDQMNRFVYYLALPALLVSRISQAQFEFGTTIRMVSLFFITTLITLIIAWLLGRAQRLTPAKAGAFMQGSFRGNGVFVGLPIILYAAGTLHPDAEQLASVMIAPIVIIFNLLAVTVLLQCGSLDRSQGHPAAFLARHLFKNPMIVSCIIGLFINQIRLPLPPLILRPMDLLGSAALPLILISIGATLDLAGLRATAAPTLIASALKVIATPLIGILLITPFQLTPSQAMVTLIFLGVPTAGTSYVMAEVLGCDAPLARQSVVCGT
;
A
#
# COMPACT_ATOMS: atom_id res chain seq x y z
N ILE A 1 55.66 4.82 -1.33
CA ILE A 1 54.89 5.70 -2.27
C ILE A 1 53.76 4.83 -2.84
N TYR A 2 52.59 4.79 -2.18
CA TYR A 2 51.37 4.18 -2.71
C TYR A 2 50.37 5.30 -2.96
N ARG A 3 50.10 5.52 -4.25
CA ARG A 3 49.05 6.43 -4.73
C ARG A 3 47.69 5.73 -4.57
N GLN A 4 46.86 6.18 -3.63
CA GLN A 4 45.45 5.85 -3.58
C GLN A 4 44.74 6.61 -4.71
N GLY A 5 44.35 5.90 -5.76
CA GLY A 5 43.44 6.37 -6.79
C GLY A 5 42.01 6.13 -6.32
N SER A 6 41.33 7.17 -5.83
CA SER A 6 39.90 7.16 -5.59
C SER A 6 39.17 7.15 -6.94
N PHE A 7 38.73 5.98 -7.38
CA PHE A 7 37.75 5.86 -8.47
C PHE A 7 36.38 6.24 -7.91
N HIS A 8 35.99 7.48 -8.09
CA HIS A 8 34.58 7.86 -8.09
C HIS A 8 33.94 7.25 -9.35
N ALA A 9 33.43 6.05 -9.26
CA ALA A 9 32.56 5.49 -10.25
C ALA A 9 31.25 6.28 -10.21
N THR A 10 31.04 7.16 -11.18
CA THR A 10 29.70 7.70 -11.48
C THR A 10 28.78 6.53 -11.73
N PRO A 11 27.61 6.45 -11.10
CA PRO A 11 26.65 5.38 -11.38
C PRO A 11 26.24 5.52 -12.86
N THR A 12 26.70 4.61 -13.69
CA THR A 12 26.24 4.47 -15.06
C THR A 12 24.80 3.98 -15.00
N PHE A 13 23.85 4.88 -15.26
CA PHE A 13 22.46 4.51 -15.53
C PHE A 13 22.46 3.67 -16.81
N THR A 14 22.45 2.35 -16.67
CA THR A 14 22.07 1.48 -17.77
C THR A 14 20.58 1.73 -18.04
N PRO A 15 20.18 2.18 -19.23
CA PRO A 15 18.77 2.39 -19.53
C PRO A 15 18.08 1.04 -19.46
N ILE A 16 17.07 0.92 -18.57
CA ILE A 16 16.25 -0.28 -18.43
C ILE A 16 15.56 -0.50 -19.78
N GLN A 17 15.73 -1.68 -20.35
CA GLN A 17 15.13 -1.98 -21.65
C GLN A 17 13.61 -2.10 -21.50
N PRO A 18 12.81 -1.55 -22.44
CA PRO A 18 11.33 -1.64 -22.37
C PRO A 18 10.82 -3.07 -22.19
N MET A 19 11.52 -4.06 -22.75
CA MET A 19 11.17 -5.48 -22.63
C MET A 19 11.33 -6.00 -21.21
N GLU A 20 12.32 -5.52 -20.44
CA GLU A 20 12.52 -5.89 -19.04
C GLU A 20 11.35 -5.38 -18.16
N ILE A 21 10.89 -4.15 -18.43
CA ILE A 21 9.72 -3.58 -17.75
C ILE A 21 8.47 -4.41 -18.06
N ILE A 22 8.25 -4.76 -19.34
CA ILE A 22 7.10 -5.58 -19.75
C ILE A 22 7.16 -6.94 -19.05
N ASN A 23 8.29 -7.62 -19.10
CA ASN A 23 8.46 -8.94 -18.46
C ASN A 23 8.27 -8.90 -16.94
N ALA A 24 8.64 -7.79 -16.29
CA ALA A 24 8.45 -7.61 -14.86
C ALA A 24 6.97 -7.35 -14.49
N ILE A 25 6.24 -6.60 -15.31
CA ILE A 25 4.87 -6.16 -15.00
C ILE A 25 3.81 -7.13 -15.56
N ALA A 26 4.08 -7.79 -16.70
CA ALA A 26 3.12 -8.67 -17.37
C ALA A 26 2.52 -9.76 -16.45
N PRO A 27 3.28 -10.46 -15.58
CA PRO A 27 2.71 -11.47 -14.68
C PRO A 27 1.64 -10.91 -13.74
N VAL A 28 1.82 -9.67 -13.25
CA VAL A 28 0.84 -8.99 -12.37
C VAL A 28 -0.46 -8.77 -13.11
N PHE A 29 -0.40 -8.18 -14.32
CA PHE A 29 -1.59 -7.94 -15.14
C PHE A 29 -2.26 -9.22 -15.62
N LEU A 30 -1.48 -10.25 -15.99
CA LEU A 30 -2.03 -11.54 -16.40
C LEU A 30 -2.83 -12.21 -15.27
N LEU A 31 -2.36 -12.15 -14.03
CA LEU A 31 -3.08 -12.69 -12.87
C LEU A 31 -4.36 -11.88 -12.56
N ILE A 32 -4.32 -10.56 -12.72
CA ILE A 32 -5.51 -9.71 -12.59
C ILE A 32 -6.52 -10.04 -13.70
N LEU A 33 -6.08 -10.16 -14.95
CA LEU A 33 -6.95 -10.53 -16.07
C LEU A 33 -7.52 -11.94 -15.91
N LEU A 34 -6.71 -12.90 -15.41
CA LEU A 34 -7.18 -14.23 -15.07
C LEU A 34 -8.29 -14.17 -14.02
N GLY A 35 -8.11 -13.36 -12.96
CA GLY A 35 -9.14 -13.15 -11.94
C GLY A 35 -10.44 -12.62 -12.53
N LYS A 36 -10.36 -11.63 -13.43
CA LYS A 36 -11.54 -11.08 -14.14
C LYS A 36 -12.21 -12.11 -15.05
N GLY A 37 -11.40 -12.92 -15.76
CA GLY A 37 -11.91 -14.02 -16.60
C GLY A 37 -12.65 -15.09 -15.78
N LEU A 38 -12.09 -15.47 -14.63
CA LEU A 38 -12.70 -16.46 -13.73
C LEU A 38 -14.01 -15.95 -13.12
N GLU A 39 -14.10 -14.66 -12.79
CA GLU A 39 -15.34 -14.02 -12.36
C GLU A 39 -16.40 -14.04 -13.47
N HIS A 40 -16.03 -13.65 -14.68
CA HIS A 40 -16.92 -13.68 -15.84
C HIS A 40 -17.47 -15.09 -16.14
N LEU A 41 -16.64 -16.11 -15.97
CA LEU A 41 -17.03 -17.51 -16.08
C LEU A 41 -17.83 -18.04 -14.88
N ARG A 42 -18.05 -17.21 -13.84
CA ARG A 42 -18.68 -17.60 -12.57
C ARG A 42 -18.00 -18.82 -11.93
N PHE A 43 -16.69 -18.96 -12.12
CA PHE A 43 -15.90 -20.07 -11.60
C PHE A 43 -15.84 -20.07 -10.08
N PHE A 44 -15.75 -18.87 -9.48
CA PHE A 44 -15.75 -18.69 -8.03
C PHE A 44 -17.09 -18.16 -7.55
N PRO A 45 -17.72 -18.78 -6.53
CA PRO A 45 -18.79 -18.14 -5.80
C PRO A 45 -18.26 -16.96 -4.99
N GLU A 46 -19.08 -15.90 -4.79
CA GLU A 46 -18.68 -14.69 -4.03
C GLU A 46 -18.12 -15.04 -2.64
N GLN A 47 -18.73 -16.01 -1.95
CA GLN A 47 -18.27 -16.46 -0.63
C GLN A 47 -16.84 -17.03 -0.63
N PHE A 48 -16.42 -17.64 -1.73
CA PHE A 48 -15.06 -18.16 -1.85
C PHE A 48 -14.03 -17.03 -1.94
N LEU A 49 -14.32 -15.98 -2.69
CA LEU A 49 -13.43 -14.81 -2.79
C LEU A 49 -13.25 -14.13 -1.43
N ASP A 50 -14.33 -14.00 -0.66
CA ASP A 50 -14.27 -13.43 0.69
C ASP A 50 -13.43 -14.31 1.64
N GLN A 51 -13.62 -15.62 1.60
CA GLN A 51 -12.83 -16.55 2.42
C GLN A 51 -11.36 -16.57 2.01
N MET A 52 -11.07 -16.53 0.71
CA MET A 52 -9.72 -16.43 0.17
C MET A 52 -9.04 -15.13 0.62
N ASN A 53 -9.73 -14.00 0.55
CA ASN A 53 -9.22 -12.71 1.03
C ASN A 53 -8.97 -12.72 2.54
N ARG A 54 -9.84 -13.36 3.33
CA ARG A 54 -9.65 -13.53 4.77
C ARG A 54 -8.43 -14.41 5.06
N PHE A 55 -8.27 -15.53 4.38
CA PHE A 55 -7.10 -16.41 4.52
C PHE A 55 -5.81 -15.64 4.22
N VAL A 56 -5.79 -14.91 3.11
CA VAL A 56 -4.62 -14.12 2.72
C VAL A 56 -4.33 -13.02 3.76
N TYR A 57 -5.35 -12.30 4.21
CA TYR A 57 -5.20 -11.17 5.13
C TYR A 57 -4.80 -11.60 6.54
N TYR A 58 -5.38 -12.68 7.07
CA TYR A 58 -5.16 -13.10 8.46
C TYR A 58 -4.03 -14.11 8.63
N LEU A 59 -3.63 -14.83 7.58
CA LEU A 59 -2.64 -15.88 7.69
C LEU A 59 -1.46 -15.70 6.72
N ALA A 60 -1.72 -15.66 5.41
CA ALA A 60 -0.65 -15.75 4.41
C ALA A 60 0.24 -14.50 4.38
N LEU A 61 -0.34 -13.28 4.36
CA LEU A 61 0.42 -12.03 4.43
C LEU A 61 1.12 -11.83 5.78
N PRO A 62 0.49 -12.07 6.95
CA PRO A 62 1.20 -12.08 8.22
C PRO A 62 2.42 -13.00 8.24
N ALA A 63 2.28 -14.23 7.73
CA ALA A 63 3.40 -15.16 7.63
C ALA A 63 4.53 -14.60 6.74
N LEU A 64 4.18 -14.06 5.57
CA LEU A 64 5.13 -13.41 4.67
C LEU A 64 5.88 -12.27 5.37
N LEU A 65 5.15 -11.37 6.04
CA LEU A 65 5.75 -10.20 6.69
C LEU A 65 6.67 -10.59 7.84
N VAL A 66 6.25 -11.53 8.69
CA VAL A 66 7.13 -12.02 9.78
C VAL A 66 8.39 -12.65 9.21
N SER A 67 8.27 -13.54 8.20
CA SER A 67 9.42 -14.18 7.57
C SER A 67 10.38 -13.15 6.98
N ARG A 68 9.89 -12.20 6.17
CA ARG A 68 10.73 -11.22 5.48
C ARG A 68 11.35 -10.20 6.43
N ILE A 69 10.57 -9.65 7.36
CA ILE A 69 11.04 -8.64 8.30
C ILE A 69 12.03 -9.24 9.31
N SER A 70 11.81 -10.47 9.78
CA SER A 70 12.72 -11.12 10.73
C SER A 70 14.12 -11.34 10.16
N GLN A 71 14.23 -11.48 8.84
CA GLN A 71 15.52 -11.70 8.14
C GLN A 71 16.07 -10.42 7.50
N ALA A 72 15.34 -9.30 7.55
CA ALA A 72 15.73 -8.06 6.89
C ALA A 72 16.97 -7.43 7.53
N GLN A 73 17.84 -6.86 6.71
CA GLN A 73 18.92 -6.01 7.18
C GLN A 73 18.44 -4.57 7.24
N PHE A 74 18.20 -4.07 8.44
CA PHE A 74 17.70 -2.72 8.64
C PHE A 74 18.84 -1.71 8.65
N GLU A 75 18.79 -0.77 7.72
CA GLU A 75 19.53 0.48 7.81
C GLU A 75 18.59 1.59 8.27
N PHE A 76 18.70 1.98 9.54
CA PHE A 76 17.80 2.98 10.13
C PHE A 76 17.78 4.29 9.33
N GLY A 77 18.97 4.78 8.90
CA GLY A 77 19.08 6.02 8.12
C GLY A 77 18.35 5.96 6.78
N THR A 78 18.40 4.84 6.09
CA THR A 78 17.70 4.59 4.83
C THR A 78 16.20 4.52 5.05
N THR A 79 15.76 3.72 6.01
CA THR A 79 14.34 3.56 6.31
C THR A 79 13.69 4.90 6.66
N ILE A 80 14.31 5.71 7.51
CA ILE A 80 13.76 7.01 7.91
C ILE A 80 13.65 7.98 6.74
N ARG A 81 14.59 7.98 5.79
CA ARG A 81 14.52 8.83 4.59
C ARG A 81 13.35 8.43 3.68
N MET A 82 13.19 7.13 3.41
CA MET A 82 12.06 6.61 2.63
C MET A 82 10.71 6.93 3.28
N VAL A 83 10.59 6.66 4.58
CA VAL A 83 9.37 6.94 5.36
C VAL A 83 9.08 8.44 5.41
N SER A 84 10.11 9.28 5.54
CA SER A 84 9.93 10.74 5.56
C SER A 84 9.44 11.27 4.21
N LEU A 85 10.02 10.82 3.09
CA LEU A 85 9.51 11.16 1.76
C LEU A 85 8.06 10.74 1.60
N PHE A 86 7.74 9.48 1.97
CA PHE A 86 6.39 8.95 1.89
C PHE A 86 5.39 9.76 2.74
N PHE A 87 5.75 10.08 3.98
CA PHE A 87 4.91 10.83 4.91
C PHE A 87 4.66 12.26 4.44
N ILE A 88 5.72 12.99 4.05
CA ILE A 88 5.62 14.38 3.58
C ILE A 88 4.78 14.44 2.31
N THR A 89 5.02 13.54 1.34
CA THR A 89 4.22 13.47 0.12
C THR A 89 2.74 13.19 0.43
N THR A 90 2.47 12.27 1.34
CA THR A 90 1.10 11.94 1.77
C THR A 90 0.42 13.14 2.44
N LEU A 91 1.13 13.89 3.29
CA LEU A 91 0.60 15.10 3.92
C LEU A 91 0.30 16.20 2.91
N ILE A 92 1.18 16.43 1.94
CA ILE A 92 0.95 17.41 0.86
C ILE A 92 -0.30 17.01 0.05
N THR A 93 -0.42 15.73 -0.32
CA THR A 93 -1.62 15.21 -1.00
C THR A 93 -2.88 15.43 -0.16
N LEU A 94 -2.82 15.17 1.15
CA LEU A 94 -3.95 15.41 2.07
C LEU A 94 -4.34 16.89 2.12
N ILE A 95 -3.37 17.81 2.17
CA ILE A 95 -3.63 19.25 2.14
C ILE A 95 -4.29 19.67 0.83
N ILE A 96 -3.78 19.18 -0.31
CA ILE A 96 -4.38 19.44 -1.63
C ILE A 96 -5.82 18.89 -1.68
N ALA A 97 -6.04 17.67 -1.19
CA ALA A 97 -7.36 17.08 -1.12
C ALA A 97 -8.32 17.89 -0.23
N TRP A 98 -7.84 18.37 0.90
CA TRP A 98 -8.63 19.24 1.78
C TRP A 98 -9.04 20.55 1.08
N LEU A 99 -8.11 21.22 0.40
CA LEU A 99 -8.39 22.44 -0.37
C LEU A 99 -9.39 22.18 -1.50
N LEU A 100 -9.22 21.09 -2.27
CA LEU A 100 -10.13 20.72 -3.34
C LEU A 100 -11.51 20.30 -2.83
N GLY A 101 -11.59 19.61 -1.70
CA GLY A 101 -12.85 19.27 -1.05
C GLY A 101 -13.65 20.53 -0.64
N ARG A 102 -12.96 21.55 -0.15
CA ARG A 102 -13.56 22.87 0.17
C ARG A 102 -13.99 23.61 -1.11
N ALA A 103 -13.17 23.62 -2.15
CA ALA A 103 -13.50 24.26 -3.42
C ALA A 103 -14.73 23.62 -4.08
N GLN A 104 -14.88 22.30 -3.97
CA GLN A 104 -16.04 21.55 -4.45
C GLN A 104 -17.28 21.68 -3.54
N ARG A 105 -17.17 22.39 -2.41
CA ARG A 105 -18.24 22.55 -1.41
C ARG A 105 -18.82 21.22 -0.92
N LEU A 106 -17.97 20.22 -0.75
CA LEU A 106 -18.42 18.91 -0.27
C LEU A 106 -18.95 19.00 1.15
N THR A 107 -20.02 18.25 1.44
CA THR A 107 -20.49 18.08 2.83
C THR A 107 -19.41 17.44 3.67
N PRO A 108 -19.37 17.65 5.01
CA PRO A 108 -18.31 17.07 5.85
C PRO A 108 -18.12 15.56 5.62
N ALA A 109 -19.21 14.78 5.59
CA ALA A 109 -19.15 13.34 5.35
C ALA A 109 -18.52 12.98 3.99
N LYS A 110 -18.87 13.71 2.92
CA LYS A 110 -18.26 13.53 1.60
C LYS A 110 -16.81 13.98 1.57
N ALA A 111 -16.49 15.09 2.25
CA ALA A 111 -15.12 15.61 2.33
C ALA A 111 -14.18 14.61 3.02
N GLY A 112 -14.61 13.95 4.10
CA GLY A 112 -13.85 12.90 4.77
C GLY A 112 -13.55 11.71 3.85
N ALA A 113 -14.56 11.18 3.18
CA ALA A 113 -14.41 10.09 2.22
C ALA A 113 -13.52 10.47 1.02
N PHE A 114 -13.69 11.68 0.48
CA PHE A 114 -12.87 12.25 -0.60
C PHE A 114 -11.40 12.36 -0.21
N MET A 115 -11.11 12.99 0.93
CA MET A 115 -9.74 13.13 1.43
C MET A 115 -9.10 11.77 1.66
N GLN A 116 -9.79 10.84 2.34
CA GLN A 116 -9.27 9.50 2.56
C GLN A 116 -8.97 8.78 1.24
N GLY A 117 -9.88 8.85 0.26
CA GLY A 117 -9.70 8.28 -1.08
C GLY A 117 -8.51 8.85 -1.84
N SER A 118 -8.15 10.11 -1.57
CA SER A 118 -7.06 10.82 -2.24
C SER A 118 -5.67 10.46 -1.75
N PHE A 119 -5.50 9.99 -0.51
CA PHE A 119 -4.16 9.70 0.01
C PHE A 119 -3.94 8.24 0.43
N ARG A 120 -4.99 7.54 0.89
CA ARG A 120 -4.85 6.21 1.47
C ARG A 120 -4.69 5.13 0.42
N GLY A 121 -3.46 4.68 0.19
CA GLY A 121 -3.16 3.64 -0.80
C GLY A 121 -3.27 2.21 -0.28
N ASN A 122 -3.45 1.28 -1.21
CA ASN A 122 -3.48 -0.16 -0.97
C ASN A 122 -2.06 -0.76 -1.03
N GLY A 123 -1.19 -0.36 -0.09
CA GLY A 123 0.20 -0.78 -0.08
C GLY A 123 0.38 -2.29 0.07
N VAL A 124 -0.46 -2.95 0.87
CA VAL A 124 -0.33 -4.38 1.18
C VAL A 124 -0.84 -5.26 0.04
N PHE A 125 -2.05 -4.98 -0.48
CA PHE A 125 -2.68 -5.84 -1.48
C PHE A 125 -2.28 -5.51 -2.92
N VAL A 126 -1.79 -4.31 -3.19
CA VAL A 126 -1.38 -3.87 -4.54
C VAL A 126 0.11 -3.53 -4.57
N GLY A 127 0.57 -2.69 -3.66
CA GLY A 127 1.96 -2.21 -3.67
C GLY A 127 2.97 -3.32 -3.47
N LEU A 128 2.78 -4.13 -2.43
CA LEU A 128 3.72 -5.22 -2.12
C LEU A 128 3.82 -6.25 -3.26
N PRO A 129 2.72 -6.79 -3.83
CA PRO A 129 2.82 -7.66 -5.00
C PRO A 129 3.55 -7.04 -6.20
N ILE A 130 3.25 -5.78 -6.53
CA ILE A 130 3.94 -5.09 -7.64
C ILE A 130 5.44 -5.02 -7.38
N ILE A 131 5.85 -4.67 -6.16
CA ILE A 131 7.27 -4.60 -5.83
C ILE A 131 7.94 -5.98 -5.90
N LEU A 132 7.31 -7.00 -5.35
CA LEU A 132 7.87 -8.34 -5.31
C LEU A 132 7.98 -8.97 -6.72
N TYR A 133 6.99 -8.79 -7.59
CA TYR A 133 6.99 -9.37 -8.92
C TYR A 133 7.69 -8.51 -9.97
N ALA A 134 7.52 -7.20 -9.92
CA ALA A 134 8.06 -6.31 -10.94
C ALA A 134 9.40 -5.68 -10.53
N ALA A 135 9.45 -5.10 -9.33
CA ALA A 135 10.63 -4.38 -8.88
C ALA A 135 11.76 -5.32 -8.42
N GLY A 136 11.43 -6.49 -7.86
CA GLY A 136 12.39 -7.49 -7.43
C GLY A 136 13.24 -8.06 -8.57
N THR A 137 12.72 -8.06 -9.81
CA THR A 137 13.49 -8.45 -11.00
C THR A 137 14.52 -7.40 -11.43
N LEU A 138 14.23 -6.13 -11.16
CA LEU A 138 15.09 -4.98 -11.52
C LEU A 138 16.09 -4.65 -10.40
N HIS A 139 15.68 -4.82 -9.15
CA HIS A 139 16.45 -4.48 -7.97
C HIS A 139 16.32 -5.57 -6.91
N PRO A 140 17.36 -6.36 -6.65
CA PRO A 140 17.31 -7.50 -5.70
C PRO A 140 16.96 -7.12 -4.26
N ASP A 141 17.23 -5.87 -3.85
CA ASP A 141 16.94 -5.32 -2.51
C ASP A 141 15.51 -4.77 -2.36
N ALA A 142 14.75 -4.66 -3.47
CA ALA A 142 13.41 -4.05 -3.46
C ALA A 142 12.42 -4.79 -2.56
N GLU A 143 12.48 -6.11 -2.53
CA GLU A 143 11.62 -6.95 -1.67
C GLU A 143 11.86 -6.66 -0.17
N GLN A 144 13.13 -6.55 0.22
CA GLN A 144 13.52 -6.24 1.59
C GLN A 144 13.09 -4.83 1.99
N LEU A 145 13.33 -3.83 1.11
CA LEU A 145 12.91 -2.44 1.32
C LEU A 145 11.39 -2.33 1.45
N ALA A 146 10.62 -3.04 0.61
CA ALA A 146 9.17 -3.06 0.68
C ALA A 146 8.67 -3.64 2.01
N SER A 147 9.25 -4.75 2.46
CA SER A 147 8.87 -5.40 3.72
C SER A 147 9.09 -4.49 4.92
N VAL A 148 10.20 -3.73 4.94
CA VAL A 148 10.49 -2.74 5.98
C VAL A 148 9.52 -1.55 5.93
N MET A 149 9.14 -1.10 4.73
CA MET A 149 8.25 0.05 4.54
C MET A 149 6.78 -0.23 4.89
N ILE A 150 6.31 -1.48 4.84
CA ILE A 150 4.90 -1.82 5.06
C ILE A 150 4.42 -1.38 6.45
N ALA A 151 5.18 -1.62 7.51
CA ALA A 151 4.77 -1.27 8.88
C ALA A 151 4.52 0.23 9.04
N PRO A 152 5.49 1.13 8.75
CA PRO A 152 5.26 2.56 8.84
C PRO A 152 4.15 3.06 7.90
N ILE A 153 4.05 2.53 6.67
CA ILE A 153 2.98 2.91 5.74
C ILE A 153 1.59 2.60 6.31
N VAL A 154 1.39 1.39 6.82
CA VAL A 154 0.10 0.98 7.40
C VAL A 154 -0.24 1.85 8.61
N ILE A 155 0.74 2.17 9.47
CA ILE A 155 0.53 3.04 10.64
C ILE A 155 0.16 4.45 10.18
N ILE A 156 0.91 5.05 9.27
CA ILE A 156 0.68 6.41 8.75
C ILE A 156 -0.71 6.51 8.12
N PHE A 157 -1.05 5.59 7.22
CA PHE A 157 -2.34 5.62 6.54
C PHE A 157 -3.52 5.45 7.51
N ASN A 158 -3.42 4.54 8.48
CA ASN A 158 -4.52 4.36 9.43
C ASN A 158 -4.64 5.55 10.39
N LEU A 159 -3.53 6.11 10.87
CA LEU A 159 -3.53 7.29 11.72
C LEU A 159 -4.18 8.49 11.02
N LEU A 160 -3.74 8.81 9.81
CA LEU A 160 -4.29 9.92 9.01
C LEU A 160 -5.74 9.68 8.63
N ALA A 161 -6.10 8.45 8.19
CA ALA A 161 -7.46 8.12 7.79
C ALA A 161 -8.45 8.26 8.96
N VAL A 162 -8.12 7.69 10.11
CA VAL A 162 -8.98 7.81 11.31
C VAL A 162 -9.11 9.26 11.73
N THR A 163 -8.01 10.03 11.74
CA THR A 163 -8.04 11.46 12.12
C THR A 163 -8.95 12.27 11.20
N VAL A 164 -8.83 12.09 9.88
CA VAL A 164 -9.66 12.77 8.87
C VAL A 164 -11.13 12.39 8.99
N LEU A 165 -11.42 11.09 9.08
CA LEU A 165 -12.80 10.61 9.15
C LEU A 165 -13.49 11.01 10.46
N LEU A 166 -12.80 11.01 11.59
CA LEU A 166 -13.35 11.48 12.87
C LEU A 166 -13.66 12.99 12.89
N GLN A 167 -12.91 13.79 12.14
CA GLN A 167 -13.17 15.22 12.03
C GLN A 167 -14.36 15.54 11.11
N CYS A 168 -14.60 14.68 10.11
CA CYS A 168 -15.59 14.90 9.07
C CYS A 168 -16.87 14.07 9.25
N GLY A 169 -16.82 12.97 10.01
CA GLY A 169 -17.91 12.05 10.23
C GLY A 169 -18.93 12.53 11.27
N SER A 170 -20.10 11.91 11.23
CA SER A 170 -21.22 12.18 12.15
C SER A 170 -21.27 11.22 13.35
N LEU A 171 -20.14 10.60 13.70
CA LEU A 171 -20.09 9.70 14.85
C LEU A 171 -20.54 10.41 16.13
N ASP A 172 -21.50 9.79 16.80
CA ASP A 172 -21.88 10.20 18.15
C ASP A 172 -20.67 9.99 19.09
N ARG A 173 -20.11 11.10 19.59
CA ARG A 173 -18.92 11.12 20.45
C ARG A 173 -19.12 10.35 21.77
N SER A 174 -20.32 9.83 22.02
CA SER A 174 -20.63 8.97 23.18
C SER A 174 -19.99 7.58 23.12
N GLN A 175 -19.51 7.11 21.95
CA GLN A 175 -19.00 5.74 21.76
C GLN A 175 -17.51 5.54 22.12
N GLY A 176 -16.86 6.47 22.79
CA GLY A 176 -15.51 6.27 23.31
C GLY A 176 -14.46 7.25 22.80
N HIS A 177 -13.30 7.25 23.43
CA HIS A 177 -12.18 8.13 23.11
C HIS A 177 -11.60 7.80 21.72
N PRO A 178 -11.43 8.77 20.79
CA PRO A 178 -10.86 8.55 19.46
C PRO A 178 -9.52 7.81 19.48
N ALA A 179 -8.69 8.11 20.50
CA ALA A 179 -7.40 7.43 20.67
C ALA A 179 -7.54 5.94 21.02
N ALA A 180 -8.54 5.56 21.82
CA ALA A 180 -8.81 4.15 22.15
C ALA A 180 -9.32 3.38 20.93
N PHE A 181 -10.17 4.01 20.11
CA PHE A 181 -10.64 3.44 18.84
C PHE A 181 -9.45 3.19 17.89
N LEU A 182 -8.59 4.20 17.72
CA LEU A 182 -7.38 4.09 16.88
C LEU A 182 -6.44 3.00 17.40
N ALA A 183 -6.11 2.98 18.69
CA ALA A 183 -5.26 1.98 19.32
C ALA A 183 -5.82 0.57 19.09
N ARG A 184 -7.13 0.37 19.36
CA ARG A 184 -7.79 -0.92 19.13
C ARG A 184 -7.70 -1.39 17.68
N HIS A 185 -7.85 -0.49 16.69
CA HIS A 185 -7.73 -0.83 15.27
C HIS A 185 -6.29 -1.17 14.88
N LEU A 186 -5.29 -0.43 15.40
CA LEU A 186 -3.89 -0.70 15.15
C LEU A 186 -3.47 -2.05 15.73
N PHE A 187 -3.76 -2.31 17.00
CA PHE A 187 -3.37 -3.57 17.68
C PHE A 187 -4.16 -4.80 17.21
N LYS A 188 -5.34 -4.63 16.61
CA LYS A 188 -6.11 -5.73 16.00
C LYS A 188 -5.76 -5.96 14.53
N ASN A 189 -4.96 -5.09 13.92
CA ASN A 189 -4.57 -5.24 12.52
C ASN A 189 -3.49 -6.33 12.40
N PRO A 190 -3.76 -7.48 11.73
CA PRO A 190 -2.80 -8.58 11.65
C PRO A 190 -1.51 -8.17 10.94
N MET A 191 -1.56 -7.20 10.01
CA MET A 191 -0.37 -6.69 9.32
C MET A 191 0.55 -5.95 10.29
N ILE A 192 -0.01 -5.08 11.16
CA ILE A 192 0.77 -4.33 12.16
C ILE A 192 1.36 -5.31 13.17
N VAL A 193 0.55 -6.24 13.67
CA VAL A 193 1.01 -7.25 14.63
C VAL A 193 2.16 -8.08 14.06
N SER A 194 2.03 -8.57 12.82
CA SER A 194 3.09 -9.34 12.17
C SER A 194 4.36 -8.51 11.91
N CYS A 195 4.22 -7.22 11.55
CA CYS A 195 5.36 -6.33 11.43
C CYS A 195 6.09 -6.15 12.78
N ILE A 196 5.35 -5.96 13.87
CA ILE A 196 5.93 -5.84 15.22
C ILE A 196 6.64 -7.13 15.63
N ILE A 197 6.01 -8.28 15.38
CA ILE A 197 6.62 -9.59 15.67
C ILE A 197 7.90 -9.78 14.85
N GLY A 198 7.86 -9.51 13.54
CA GLY A 198 9.02 -9.61 12.67
C GLY A 198 10.16 -8.69 13.08
N LEU A 199 9.86 -7.43 13.42
CA LEU A 199 10.83 -6.46 13.93
C LEU A 199 11.44 -6.90 15.26
N PHE A 200 10.62 -7.41 16.18
CA PHE A 200 11.09 -7.90 17.47
C PHE A 200 12.07 -9.07 17.30
N ILE A 201 11.69 -10.08 16.48
CA ILE A 201 12.57 -11.22 16.17
C ILE A 201 13.89 -10.75 15.53
N ASN A 202 13.81 -9.81 14.59
CA ASN A 202 14.98 -9.23 13.94
C ASN A 202 15.89 -8.50 14.94
N GLN A 203 15.31 -7.68 15.82
CA GLN A 203 16.06 -6.87 16.78
C GLN A 203 16.80 -7.70 17.81
N ILE A 204 16.19 -8.80 18.29
CA ILE A 204 16.85 -9.73 19.20
C ILE A 204 17.76 -10.73 18.47
N ARG A 205 17.87 -10.60 17.13
CA ARG A 205 18.67 -11.49 16.28
C ARG A 205 18.37 -12.97 16.47
N LEU A 206 17.11 -13.31 16.73
CA LEU A 206 16.69 -14.71 16.93
C LEU A 206 16.69 -15.43 15.58
N PRO A 207 17.57 -16.44 15.39
CA PRO A 207 17.58 -17.20 14.16
C PRO A 207 16.33 -18.12 14.13
N LEU A 208 15.39 -17.84 13.23
CA LEU A 208 14.24 -18.72 13.05
C LEU A 208 14.69 -20.01 12.33
N PRO A 209 14.40 -21.19 12.89
CA PRO A 209 14.77 -22.44 12.25
C PRO A 209 14.03 -22.64 10.92
N PRO A 210 14.64 -23.34 9.94
CA PRO A 210 14.01 -23.62 8.64
C PRO A 210 12.64 -24.32 8.75
N LEU A 211 12.43 -25.08 9.83
CA LEU A 211 11.15 -25.73 10.13
C LEU A 211 10.00 -24.72 10.27
N ILE A 212 10.28 -23.49 10.75
CA ILE A 212 9.29 -22.41 10.90
C ILE A 212 9.29 -21.53 9.65
N LEU A 213 10.45 -21.14 9.13
CA LEU A 213 10.57 -20.22 7.99
C LEU A 213 9.97 -20.81 6.70
N ARG A 214 10.26 -22.07 6.37
CA ARG A 214 9.76 -22.69 5.13
C ARG A 214 8.24 -22.70 5.00
N PRO A 215 7.44 -23.11 6.00
CA PRO A 215 5.99 -22.99 5.95
C PRO A 215 5.51 -21.54 5.79
N MET A 216 6.16 -20.58 6.47
CA MET A 216 5.81 -19.17 6.36
C MET A 216 6.08 -18.63 4.95
N ASP A 217 7.20 -19.00 4.33
CA ASP A 217 7.54 -18.62 2.96
C ASP A 217 6.58 -19.26 1.94
N LEU A 218 6.17 -20.51 2.14
CA LEU A 218 5.19 -21.18 1.30
C LEU A 218 3.81 -20.49 1.37
N LEU A 219 3.35 -20.16 2.58
CA LEU A 219 2.11 -19.40 2.76
C LEU A 219 2.22 -18.01 2.12
N GLY A 220 3.34 -17.34 2.33
CA GLY A 220 3.61 -16.02 1.75
C GLY A 220 3.64 -16.02 0.24
N SER A 221 4.25 -17.04 -0.38
CA SER A 221 4.29 -17.17 -1.84
C SER A 221 2.91 -17.40 -2.46
N ALA A 222 2.02 -18.07 -1.74
CA ALA A 222 0.63 -18.25 -2.18
C ALA A 222 -0.19 -16.96 -2.06
N ALA A 223 0.13 -16.06 -1.10
CA ALA A 223 -0.62 -14.84 -0.88
C ALA A 223 -0.69 -13.95 -2.12
N LEU A 224 0.45 -13.75 -2.78
CA LEU A 224 0.58 -12.78 -3.87
C LEU A 224 -0.29 -13.11 -5.09
N PRO A 225 -0.23 -14.32 -5.68
CA PRO A 225 -1.09 -14.65 -6.81
C PRO A 225 -2.58 -14.66 -6.43
N LEU A 226 -2.93 -15.11 -5.21
CA LEU A 226 -4.32 -15.09 -4.75
C LEU A 226 -4.87 -13.68 -4.61
N ILE A 227 -4.07 -12.72 -4.12
CA ILE A 227 -4.45 -11.31 -4.06
C ILE A 227 -4.70 -10.75 -5.46
N LEU A 228 -3.81 -10.99 -6.42
CA LEU A 228 -3.92 -10.44 -7.76
C LEU A 228 -5.15 -11.01 -8.50
N ILE A 229 -5.42 -12.30 -8.34
CA ILE A 229 -6.64 -12.94 -8.85
C ILE A 229 -7.88 -12.33 -8.19
N SER A 230 -7.86 -12.12 -6.87
CA SER A 230 -8.98 -11.49 -6.15
C SER A 230 -9.23 -10.06 -6.59
N ILE A 231 -8.18 -9.26 -6.81
CA ILE A 231 -8.30 -7.90 -7.35
C ILE A 231 -9.01 -7.95 -8.70
N GLY A 232 -8.58 -8.84 -9.61
CA GLY A 232 -9.21 -9.00 -10.91
C GLY A 232 -10.68 -9.39 -10.83
N ALA A 233 -11.01 -10.36 -9.98
CA ALA A 233 -12.38 -10.84 -9.78
C ALA A 233 -13.31 -9.78 -9.16
N THR A 234 -12.78 -8.84 -8.39
CA THR A 234 -13.57 -7.77 -7.73
C THR A 234 -13.62 -6.47 -8.52
N LEU A 235 -12.95 -6.38 -9.69
CA LEU A 235 -12.99 -5.19 -10.55
C LEU A 235 -14.41 -4.95 -11.11
N ASP A 236 -15.04 -3.86 -10.69
CA ASP A 236 -16.33 -3.40 -11.22
C ASP A 236 -16.14 -2.35 -12.32
N LEU A 237 -16.06 -2.83 -13.57
CA LEU A 237 -15.94 -1.95 -14.74
C LEU A 237 -17.26 -1.20 -15.07
N ALA A 238 -18.41 -1.69 -14.60
CA ALA A 238 -19.69 -1.03 -14.83
C ALA A 238 -19.87 0.20 -13.91
N GLY A 239 -19.38 0.12 -12.68
CA GLY A 239 -19.38 1.23 -11.73
C GLY A 239 -18.58 2.45 -12.19
N LEU A 240 -17.59 2.27 -13.07
CA LEU A 240 -16.79 3.38 -13.64
C LEU A 240 -17.63 4.38 -14.44
N ARG A 241 -18.73 3.93 -15.08
CA ARG A 241 -19.59 4.80 -15.90
C ARG A 241 -20.50 5.73 -15.09
N ALA A 242 -20.74 5.41 -13.82
CA ALA A 242 -21.61 6.17 -12.93
C ALA A 242 -20.85 7.11 -11.98
N THR A 243 -19.55 7.31 -12.20
CA THR A 243 -18.63 7.92 -11.24
C THR A 243 -18.81 9.44 -11.16
N ALA A 244 -19.03 9.95 -9.94
CA ALA A 244 -19.11 11.39 -9.68
C ALA A 244 -17.73 12.07 -9.78
N ALA A 245 -17.70 13.34 -10.20
CA ALA A 245 -16.47 14.14 -10.33
C ALA A 245 -15.55 14.09 -9.08
N PRO A 246 -16.05 14.15 -7.84
CA PRO A 246 -15.19 14.02 -6.66
C PRO A 246 -14.40 12.72 -6.61
N THR A 247 -15.01 11.61 -7.03
CA THR A 247 -14.34 10.29 -7.03
C THR A 247 -13.19 10.23 -8.02
N LEU A 248 -13.40 10.73 -9.25
CA LEU A 248 -12.37 10.82 -10.28
C LEU A 248 -11.20 11.69 -9.82
N ILE A 249 -11.49 12.82 -9.20
CA ILE A 249 -10.46 13.73 -8.67
C ILE A 249 -9.68 13.05 -7.54
N ALA A 250 -10.36 12.36 -6.62
CA ALA A 250 -9.69 11.62 -5.55
C ALA A 250 -8.75 10.55 -6.10
N SER A 251 -9.22 9.76 -7.07
CA SER A 251 -8.43 8.72 -7.73
C SER A 251 -7.24 9.30 -8.51
N ALA A 252 -7.44 10.38 -9.25
CA ALA A 252 -6.36 11.08 -9.98
C ALA A 252 -5.32 11.66 -9.02
N LEU A 253 -5.75 12.26 -7.90
CA LEU A 253 -4.84 12.71 -6.84
C LEU A 253 -4.00 11.54 -6.31
N LYS A 254 -4.64 10.39 -6.05
CA LYS A 254 -3.95 9.23 -5.47
C LYS A 254 -2.98 8.57 -6.44
N VAL A 255 -3.42 8.29 -7.66
CA VAL A 255 -2.64 7.45 -8.60
C VAL A 255 -1.66 8.26 -9.44
N ILE A 256 -1.97 9.54 -9.70
CA ILE A 256 -1.16 10.40 -10.57
C ILE A 256 -0.44 11.48 -9.76
N ALA A 257 -1.19 12.33 -9.05
CA ALA A 257 -0.59 13.50 -8.39
C ALA A 257 0.34 13.09 -7.24
N THR A 258 -0.04 12.12 -6.42
CA THR A 258 0.78 11.68 -5.28
C THR A 258 2.18 11.18 -5.72
N PRO A 259 2.33 10.24 -6.66
CA PRO A 259 3.67 9.84 -7.09
C PRO A 259 4.42 10.97 -7.80
N LEU A 260 3.76 11.85 -8.54
CA LEU A 260 4.41 13.02 -9.15
C LEU A 260 4.97 13.98 -8.09
N ILE A 261 4.22 14.27 -7.03
CA ILE A 261 4.71 15.04 -5.87
C ILE A 261 5.92 14.33 -5.25
N GLY A 262 5.87 13.00 -5.11
CA GLY A 262 6.99 12.20 -4.62
C GLY A 262 8.24 12.36 -5.48
N ILE A 263 8.11 12.32 -6.81
CA ILE A 263 9.21 12.54 -7.76
C ILE A 263 9.80 13.94 -7.60
N LEU A 264 8.97 14.96 -7.47
CA LEU A 264 9.44 16.36 -7.28
C LEU A 264 10.20 16.55 -5.96
N LEU A 265 9.84 15.78 -4.92
CA LEU A 265 10.43 15.87 -3.60
C LEU A 265 11.60 14.90 -3.37
N ILE A 266 11.93 14.03 -4.31
CA ILE A 266 12.87 12.94 -4.08
C ILE A 266 14.31 13.40 -3.84
N THR A 267 14.73 14.48 -4.51
CA THR A 267 16.12 14.96 -4.54
C THR A 267 16.73 15.19 -3.16
N PRO A 268 16.08 15.90 -2.20
CA PRO A 268 16.66 16.15 -0.89
C PRO A 268 16.80 14.90 -0.02
N PHE A 269 16.12 13.79 -0.33
CA PHE A 269 16.18 12.57 0.46
C PHE A 269 17.34 11.65 0.08
N GLN A 270 18.07 11.93 -1.01
CA GLN A 270 19.25 11.19 -1.45
C GLN A 270 19.02 9.66 -1.45
N LEU A 271 17.88 9.22 -2.00
CA LEU A 271 17.52 7.81 -2.10
C LEU A 271 18.26 7.15 -3.26
N THR A 272 18.64 5.89 -3.08
CA THR A 272 19.12 5.06 -4.19
C THR A 272 17.98 4.78 -5.18
N PRO A 273 18.27 4.37 -6.43
CA PRO A 273 17.23 4.04 -7.40
C PRO A 273 16.20 3.02 -6.90
N SER A 274 16.64 1.97 -6.21
CA SER A 274 15.74 0.96 -5.63
C SER A 274 14.87 1.53 -4.50
N GLN A 275 15.44 2.33 -3.60
CA GLN A 275 14.70 3.00 -2.52
C GLN A 275 13.66 3.97 -3.07
N ALA A 276 14.03 4.76 -4.07
CA ALA A 276 13.16 5.69 -4.77
C ALA A 276 11.99 4.93 -5.44
N MET A 277 12.29 3.88 -6.20
CA MET A 277 11.31 3.07 -6.90
C MET A 277 10.31 2.45 -5.93
N VAL A 278 10.77 1.80 -4.86
CA VAL A 278 9.88 1.20 -3.85
C VAL A 278 8.97 2.24 -3.21
N THR A 279 9.52 3.40 -2.83
CA THR A 279 8.75 4.50 -2.22
C THR A 279 7.69 5.04 -3.19
N LEU A 280 8.07 5.27 -4.46
CA LEU A 280 7.16 5.80 -5.48
C LEU A 280 6.06 4.80 -5.85
N ILE A 281 6.35 3.49 -5.90
CA ILE A 281 5.31 2.47 -6.09
C ILE A 281 4.29 2.54 -4.95
N PHE A 282 4.72 2.60 -3.70
CA PHE A 282 3.79 2.74 -2.57
C PHE A 282 2.99 4.05 -2.59
N LEU A 283 3.57 5.13 -3.10
CA LEU A 283 2.84 6.40 -3.30
C LEU A 283 1.82 6.29 -4.44
N GLY A 284 2.10 5.55 -5.51
CA GLY A 284 1.26 5.42 -6.70
C GLY A 284 0.18 4.36 -6.65
N VAL A 285 0.15 3.47 -5.64
CA VAL A 285 -0.87 2.42 -5.55
C VAL A 285 -2.29 2.99 -5.41
N PRO A 286 -3.31 2.30 -5.97
CA PRO A 286 -4.71 2.72 -5.89
C PRO A 286 -5.22 2.77 -4.45
N THR A 287 -6.41 3.36 -4.27
CA THR A 287 -7.04 3.51 -2.96
C THR A 287 -7.30 2.16 -2.30
N ALA A 288 -7.05 2.07 -0.99
CA ALA A 288 -7.22 0.84 -0.23
C ALA A 288 -8.69 0.39 -0.16
N GLY A 289 -8.95 -0.89 -0.45
CA GLY A 289 -10.29 -1.47 -0.41
C GLY A 289 -11.02 -1.32 0.93
N THR A 290 -10.28 -1.33 2.05
CA THR A 290 -10.85 -1.12 3.39
C THR A 290 -11.28 0.31 3.67
N SER A 291 -11.07 1.27 2.75
CA SER A 291 -11.41 2.68 2.95
C SER A 291 -12.92 2.90 3.10
N TYR A 292 -13.75 2.15 2.34
CA TYR A 292 -15.20 2.29 2.43
C TYR A 292 -15.74 1.82 3.79
N VAL A 293 -15.21 0.72 4.32
CA VAL A 293 -15.61 0.19 5.64
C VAL A 293 -15.29 1.20 6.75
N MET A 294 -14.11 1.82 6.68
CA MET A 294 -13.75 2.84 7.66
C MET A 294 -14.63 4.10 7.55
N ALA A 295 -14.94 4.54 6.31
CA ALA A 295 -15.83 5.66 6.08
C ALA A 295 -17.24 5.38 6.65
N GLU A 296 -17.77 4.17 6.43
CA GLU A 296 -19.07 3.73 6.96
C GLU A 296 -19.07 3.72 8.49
N VAL A 297 -18.11 3.03 9.11
CA VAL A 297 -17.99 2.92 10.57
C VAL A 297 -17.81 4.28 11.25
N LEU A 298 -17.14 5.22 10.59
CA LEU A 298 -16.85 6.55 11.13
C LEU A 298 -17.87 7.63 10.69
N GLY A 299 -19.00 7.22 10.09
CA GLY A 299 -20.11 8.11 9.75
C GLY A 299 -19.81 9.07 8.59
N CYS A 300 -18.93 8.69 7.67
CA CYS A 300 -18.63 9.40 6.43
C CYS A 300 -19.35 8.74 5.23
N ASP A 301 -19.20 9.32 4.02
CA ASP A 301 -19.87 8.86 2.79
C ASP A 301 -19.22 7.56 2.25
N ALA A 302 -19.74 6.40 2.67
CA ALA A 302 -19.28 5.09 2.23
C ALA A 302 -19.45 4.84 0.71
N PRO A 303 -20.52 5.26 0.04
CA PRO A 303 -20.65 5.20 -1.41
C PRO A 303 -19.51 5.88 -2.15
N LEU A 304 -19.16 7.13 -1.79
CA LEU A 304 -18.04 7.87 -2.39
C LEU A 304 -16.71 7.15 -2.13
N ALA A 305 -16.49 6.66 -0.91
CA ALA A 305 -15.28 5.91 -0.58
C ALA A 305 -15.17 4.63 -1.40
N ARG A 306 -16.26 3.87 -1.59
CA ARG A 306 -16.30 2.66 -2.43
C ARG A 306 -15.99 2.97 -3.88
N GLN A 307 -16.63 4.02 -4.45
CA GLN A 307 -16.36 4.45 -5.82
C GLN A 307 -14.89 4.87 -6.01
N SER A 308 -14.27 5.54 -5.02
CA SER A 308 -12.85 5.92 -5.08
C SER A 308 -11.92 4.69 -5.14
N VAL A 309 -12.27 3.60 -4.48
CA VAL A 309 -11.55 2.32 -4.61
C VAL A 309 -11.65 1.79 -6.03
N VAL A 310 -12.87 1.70 -6.58
CA VAL A 310 -13.12 1.17 -7.94
C VAL A 310 -12.42 2.00 -9.01
N CYS A 311 -12.50 3.34 -8.93
CA CYS A 311 -11.89 4.23 -9.92
C CYS A 311 -10.36 4.31 -9.83
N GLY A 312 -9.80 4.04 -8.65
CA GLY A 312 -8.36 4.05 -8.45
C GLY A 312 -7.69 2.74 -8.87
N THR A 313 -8.42 1.63 -8.87
CA THR A 313 -7.92 0.30 -9.26
C THR A 313 -8.05 0.07 -10.75
#